data_97c7f7537f87f92d96922c7fde80ce0f
#
_entry.id   97c7f7537f87f92d96922c7fde80ce0f
#
_cell.length_a   1.000
_cell.length_b   1.000
_cell.length_c   1.000
_cell.angle_alpha   90.00
_cell.angle_beta   90.00
_cell.angle_gamma   90.00
#
_symmetry.space_group_name_H-M   'P 1'
#
loop_
_entity.id
_entity.type
_entity.pdbx_description
1 polymer ?
#
loop_
_entity_poly.entity_id
_entity_poly.type
_entity_poly.pdbx_seq_one_letter_code
_entity_poly.pdbx_strand_id
1 'polypeptide(L)'
;MEKNASLGVIVSIQELKNDGSFLSSALNACGLALILSGIEMKGWMCSATACLMKTGEEDGKLSLVLDPTREEETQAKASMTCAFLINEETEDKTILLGTKMRGKMTEMEVFECVALCRDAATSVCKYFDQVLTLREREFEERYRLTDEKMQMFKKMMESIAEKTKAVK
;
A
#
# COMPACT_ATOMS: atom_id res chain seq x y z
N MET A 1 17.30 3.05 18.10
CA MET A 1 16.65 3.80 19.18
C MET A 1 15.17 3.72 18.95
N GLU A 2 14.42 3.02 19.80
CA GLU A 2 12.96 2.88 19.67
C GLU A 2 12.29 4.18 20.11
N LYS A 3 12.13 5.11 19.18
CA LYS A 3 11.53 6.43 19.48
C LYS A 3 10.02 6.36 19.83
N ASN A 4 9.36 5.23 19.53
CA ASN A 4 7.90 5.09 19.65
C ASN A 4 7.46 3.94 20.59
N ALA A 5 8.32 3.50 21.51
CA ALA A 5 8.04 2.35 22.41
C ALA A 5 6.83 2.54 23.35
N SER A 6 6.29 3.76 23.47
CA SER A 6 5.15 4.09 24.33
C SER A 6 3.86 4.42 23.56
N LEU A 7 3.85 4.39 22.23
CA LEU A 7 2.67 4.70 21.43
C LEU A 7 1.89 3.43 21.12
N GLY A 8 0.64 3.36 21.56
CA GLY A 8 -0.31 2.34 21.12
C GLY A 8 -0.91 2.73 19.78
N VAL A 9 -0.81 1.84 18.79
CA VAL A 9 -1.44 2.03 17.48
C VAL A 9 -2.66 1.11 17.39
N ILE A 10 -3.84 1.69 17.15
CA ILE A 10 -5.08 0.96 16.92
C ILE A 10 -5.42 1.08 15.45
N VAL A 11 -5.52 -0.05 14.77
CA VAL A 11 -5.92 -0.13 13.36
C VAL A 11 -7.31 -0.71 13.28
N SER A 12 -8.24 0.03 12.66
CA SER A 12 -9.61 -0.44 12.39
C SER A 12 -9.78 -0.60 10.89
N ILE A 13 -10.17 -1.79 10.46
CA ILE A 13 -10.40 -2.11 9.05
C ILE A 13 -11.89 -2.30 8.85
N GLN A 14 -12.48 -1.54 7.93
CA GLN A 14 -13.88 -1.65 7.54
C GLN A 14 -13.98 -2.14 6.10
N GLU A 15 -14.64 -3.27 5.91
CA GLU A 15 -14.96 -3.80 4.60
C GLU A 15 -16.06 -2.97 3.95
N LEU A 16 -15.82 -2.45 2.74
CA LEU A 16 -16.82 -1.74 1.93
C LEU A 16 -17.40 -2.66 0.86
N LYS A 17 -16.56 -3.42 0.20
CA LYS A 17 -16.92 -4.39 -0.82
C LYS A 17 -15.87 -5.50 -0.85
N ASN A 18 -16.29 -6.74 -1.00
CA ASN A 18 -15.42 -7.89 -1.06
C ASN A 18 -15.68 -8.67 -2.35
N ASP A 19 -14.65 -8.75 -3.18
CA ASP A 19 -14.67 -9.53 -4.42
C ASP A 19 -13.48 -10.49 -4.51
N GLY A 20 -13.02 -10.99 -3.37
CA GLY A 20 -11.85 -11.86 -3.23
C GLY A 20 -10.63 -11.14 -2.70
N SER A 21 -9.57 -11.86 -2.42
CA SER A 21 -8.27 -11.36 -1.92
C SER A 21 -8.38 -10.39 -0.74
N PHE A 22 -9.42 -10.54 0.08
CA PHE A 22 -9.76 -9.60 1.16
C PHE A 22 -8.59 -9.34 2.12
N LEU A 23 -7.88 -10.39 2.53
CA LEU A 23 -6.82 -10.25 3.53
C LEU A 23 -5.63 -9.46 2.97
N SER A 24 -5.23 -9.69 1.72
CA SER A 24 -4.14 -8.92 1.10
C SER A 24 -4.53 -7.46 0.92
N SER A 25 -5.74 -7.18 0.46
CA SER A 25 -6.25 -5.80 0.32
C SER A 25 -6.29 -5.09 1.68
N ALA A 26 -6.75 -5.76 2.74
CA ALA A 26 -6.80 -5.22 4.09
C ALA A 26 -5.39 -4.91 4.65
N LEU A 27 -4.43 -5.80 4.44
CA LEU A 27 -3.03 -5.59 4.85
C LEU A 27 -2.37 -4.45 4.07
N ASN A 28 -2.62 -4.36 2.76
CA ASN A 28 -2.12 -3.28 1.92
C ASN A 28 -2.70 -1.92 2.36
N ALA A 29 -4.00 -1.86 2.63
CA ALA A 29 -4.64 -0.64 3.14
C ALA A 29 -4.07 -0.24 4.52
N CYS A 30 -3.83 -1.21 5.40
CA CYS A 30 -3.20 -0.98 6.71
C CYS A 30 -1.78 -0.44 6.54
N GLY A 31 -0.95 -1.05 5.69
CA GLY A 31 0.41 -0.59 5.40
C GLY A 31 0.44 0.86 4.91
N LEU A 32 -0.42 1.18 3.95
CA LEU A 32 -0.53 2.53 3.41
C LEU A 32 -1.01 3.54 4.46
N ALA A 33 -1.99 3.18 5.30
CA ALA A 33 -2.47 4.04 6.38
C ALA A 33 -1.39 4.33 7.43
N LEU A 34 -0.55 3.35 7.77
CA LEU A 34 0.57 3.53 8.69
C LEU A 34 1.62 4.50 8.12
N ILE A 35 1.93 4.41 6.83
CA ILE A 35 2.84 5.34 6.16
C ILE A 35 2.27 6.76 6.16
N LEU A 36 1.01 6.91 5.77
CA LEU A 36 0.32 8.21 5.73
C LEU A 36 0.17 8.86 7.12
N SER A 37 0.19 8.06 8.18
CA SER A 37 0.15 8.59 9.55
C SER A 37 1.51 9.09 10.08
N GLY A 38 2.58 8.98 9.27
CA GLY A 38 3.92 9.44 9.63
C GLY A 38 4.61 8.59 10.70
N ILE A 39 4.16 7.36 10.92
CA ILE A 39 4.80 6.43 11.84
C ILE A 39 6.06 5.88 11.16
N GLU A 40 7.21 6.03 11.83
CA GLU A 40 8.48 5.49 11.37
C GLU A 40 8.42 3.95 11.34
N MET A 41 8.53 3.39 10.14
CA MET A 41 8.50 1.93 9.89
C MET A 41 9.84 1.45 9.33
N LYS A 42 10.16 0.17 9.56
CA LYS A 42 11.38 -0.47 9.03
C LYS A 42 11.32 -0.76 7.53
N GLY A 43 10.18 -0.60 6.91
CA GLY A 43 9.94 -0.85 5.50
C GLY A 43 8.44 -0.84 5.20
N TRP A 44 8.10 -1.07 3.96
CA TRP A 44 6.73 -1.09 3.46
C TRP A 44 6.09 -2.47 3.68
N MET A 45 4.94 -2.50 4.32
CA MET A 45 4.16 -3.73 4.43
C MET A 45 3.26 -3.88 3.21
N CYS A 46 3.56 -4.87 2.37
CA CYS A 46 2.76 -5.21 1.19
C CYS A 46 2.41 -6.69 1.19
N SER A 47 1.28 -7.03 0.62
CA SER A 47 0.80 -8.40 0.56
C SER A 47 0.11 -8.71 -0.76
N ALA A 48 0.09 -10.00 -1.10
CA ALA A 48 -0.61 -10.51 -2.26
C ALA A 48 -1.25 -11.86 -1.93
N THR A 49 -2.33 -12.19 -2.63
CA THR A 49 -3.00 -13.49 -2.56
C THR A 49 -2.86 -14.19 -3.89
N ALA A 50 -2.53 -15.47 -3.87
CA ALA A 50 -2.58 -16.33 -5.03
C ALA A 50 -3.42 -17.56 -4.73
N CYS A 51 -4.09 -18.10 -5.74
CA CYS A 51 -4.84 -19.33 -5.63
C CYS A 51 -4.39 -20.35 -6.68
N LEU A 52 -4.55 -21.63 -6.32
CA LEU A 52 -4.25 -22.77 -7.17
C LEU A 52 -5.54 -23.25 -7.81
N MET A 53 -5.68 -23.04 -9.10
CA MET A 53 -6.86 -23.40 -9.87
C MET A 53 -6.57 -24.53 -10.86
N LYS A 54 -7.59 -25.31 -11.19
CA LYS A 54 -7.51 -26.26 -12.31
C LYS A 54 -7.68 -25.51 -13.62
N THR A 55 -6.74 -25.71 -14.54
CA THR A 55 -6.80 -25.12 -15.87
C THR A 55 -7.32 -26.18 -16.85
N GLY A 56 -8.55 -25.98 -17.36
CA GLY A 56 -9.17 -26.84 -18.38
C GLY A 56 -9.77 -28.14 -17.84
N GLU A 57 -10.67 -28.72 -18.64
CA GLU A 57 -11.41 -29.93 -18.28
C GLU A 57 -10.63 -31.23 -18.52
N GLU A 58 -9.61 -31.24 -19.41
CA GLU A 58 -9.00 -32.48 -19.89
C GLU A 58 -7.67 -32.84 -19.24
N ASP A 59 -6.84 -31.92 -18.75
CA ASP A 59 -5.48 -32.25 -18.30
C ASP A 59 -5.22 -32.19 -16.80
N GLY A 60 -6.20 -31.74 -15.99
CA GLY A 60 -6.00 -31.62 -14.55
C GLY A 60 -4.80 -30.74 -14.13
N LYS A 61 -4.25 -29.96 -15.09
CA LYS A 61 -3.11 -29.08 -14.86
C LYS A 61 -3.54 -27.96 -13.90
N LEU A 62 -2.73 -27.74 -12.88
CA LEU A 62 -2.95 -26.68 -11.91
C LEU A 62 -2.17 -25.43 -12.35
N SER A 63 -2.80 -24.25 -12.23
CA SER A 63 -2.15 -22.96 -12.45
C SER A 63 -2.33 -22.08 -11.24
N LEU A 64 -1.33 -21.23 -10.99
CA LEU A 64 -1.42 -20.18 -9.99
C LEU A 64 -2.06 -18.94 -10.61
N VAL A 65 -3.11 -18.43 -9.98
CA VAL A 65 -3.80 -17.19 -10.33
C VAL A 65 -3.54 -16.18 -9.21
N LEU A 66 -3.07 -14.99 -9.60
CA LEU A 66 -2.79 -13.90 -8.67
C LEU A 66 -4.02 -13.01 -8.54
N ASP A 67 -4.24 -12.51 -7.31
CA ASP A 67 -5.36 -11.62 -6.97
C ASP A 67 -6.73 -12.19 -7.40
N PRO A 68 -7.07 -13.41 -6.92
CA PRO A 68 -8.28 -14.09 -7.35
C PRO A 68 -9.54 -13.34 -6.91
N THR A 69 -10.54 -13.36 -7.77
CA THR A 69 -11.91 -12.95 -7.44
C THR A 69 -12.53 -13.90 -6.42
N ARG A 70 -13.64 -13.50 -5.81
CA ARG A 70 -14.38 -14.33 -4.85
C ARG A 70 -14.85 -15.65 -5.45
N GLU A 71 -15.24 -15.63 -6.72
CA GLU A 71 -15.65 -16.84 -7.44
C GLU A 71 -14.47 -17.78 -7.65
N GLU A 72 -13.34 -17.26 -8.09
CA GLU A 72 -12.10 -18.02 -8.27
C GLU A 72 -11.59 -18.58 -6.95
N GLU A 73 -11.59 -17.79 -5.86
CA GLU A 73 -11.22 -18.29 -4.53
C GLU A 73 -12.11 -19.45 -4.05
N THR A 74 -13.40 -19.43 -4.41
CA THR A 74 -14.34 -20.46 -4.02
C THR A 74 -14.12 -21.76 -4.80
N GLN A 75 -13.73 -21.65 -6.06
CA GLN A 75 -13.47 -22.79 -6.96
C GLN A 75 -12.03 -23.30 -6.83
N ALA A 76 -11.14 -22.52 -6.21
CA ALA A 76 -9.73 -22.87 -6.07
C ALA A 76 -9.52 -24.12 -5.21
N LYS A 77 -8.59 -24.98 -5.61
CA LYS A 77 -8.09 -26.12 -4.81
C LYS A 77 -7.47 -25.64 -3.49
N ALA A 78 -6.73 -24.54 -3.57
CA ALA A 78 -6.08 -23.92 -2.42
C ALA A 78 -5.83 -22.44 -2.71
N SER A 79 -5.75 -21.62 -1.65
CA SER A 79 -5.37 -20.22 -1.72
C SER A 79 -4.34 -19.88 -0.66
N MET A 80 -3.45 -18.95 -0.95
CA MET A 80 -2.39 -18.50 -0.05
C MET A 80 -2.23 -17.00 -0.12
N THR A 81 -2.31 -16.33 1.02
CA THR A 81 -1.97 -14.92 1.18
C THR A 81 -0.62 -14.80 1.84
N CYS A 82 0.28 -14.01 1.26
CA CYS A 82 1.62 -13.75 1.78
C CYS A 82 1.75 -12.26 2.09
N ALA A 83 2.29 -11.93 3.24
CA ALA A 83 2.64 -10.57 3.64
C ALA A 83 4.15 -10.42 3.70
N PHE A 84 4.67 -9.33 3.16
CA PHE A 84 6.09 -9.02 3.08
C PHE A 84 6.38 -7.65 3.67
N LEU A 85 7.56 -7.52 4.27
CA LEU A 85 8.21 -6.25 4.54
C LEU A 85 9.20 -5.96 3.42
N ILE A 86 9.05 -4.85 2.74
CA ILE A 86 9.90 -4.43 1.63
C ILE A 86 10.67 -3.20 2.07
N ASN A 87 12.00 -3.28 1.99
CA ASN A 87 12.90 -2.17 2.27
C ASN A 87 14.02 -2.18 1.23
N GLU A 88 14.05 -1.18 0.38
CA GLU A 88 15.05 -1.08 -0.69
C GLU A 88 16.46 -0.70 -0.19
N GLU A 89 16.55 -0.19 1.04
CA GLU A 89 17.82 0.26 1.65
C GLU A 89 18.62 -0.88 2.30
N THR A 90 18.02 -2.05 2.54
CA THR A 90 18.67 -3.18 3.20
C THR A 90 19.09 -4.25 2.20
N GLU A 91 20.14 -5.05 2.56
CA GLU A 91 20.58 -6.19 1.75
C GLU A 91 19.46 -7.21 1.53
N ASP A 92 18.65 -7.45 2.54
CA ASP A 92 17.44 -8.27 2.49
C ASP A 92 16.23 -7.41 2.09
N LYS A 93 16.13 -7.07 0.81
CA LYS A 93 15.10 -6.17 0.26
C LYS A 93 13.66 -6.59 0.56
N THR A 94 13.40 -7.87 0.76
CA THR A 94 12.03 -8.40 0.94
C THR A 94 12.03 -9.52 1.96
N ILE A 95 11.39 -9.30 3.10
CA ILE A 95 11.27 -10.27 4.19
C ILE A 95 9.84 -10.76 4.25
N LEU A 96 9.64 -12.08 4.26
CA LEU A 96 8.34 -12.70 4.47
C LEU A 96 7.92 -12.53 5.94
N LEU A 97 6.87 -11.76 6.19
CA LEU A 97 6.32 -11.54 7.53
C LEU A 97 5.42 -12.68 8.00
N GLY A 98 4.65 -13.21 7.08
CA GLY A 98 3.74 -14.31 7.38
C GLY A 98 2.93 -14.77 6.17
N THR A 99 2.32 -15.94 6.34
CA THR A 99 1.47 -16.54 5.32
C THR A 99 0.17 -17.05 5.94
N LYS A 100 -0.91 -16.98 5.18
CA LYS A 100 -2.18 -17.64 5.51
C LYS A 100 -2.60 -18.50 4.34
N MET A 101 -2.69 -19.80 4.56
CA MET A 101 -3.05 -20.78 3.53
C MET A 101 -4.40 -21.42 3.84
N ARG A 102 -5.18 -21.69 2.81
CA ARG A 102 -6.40 -22.50 2.82
C ARG A 102 -6.29 -23.58 1.75
N GLY A 103 -6.71 -24.80 2.07
CA GLY A 103 -6.61 -25.94 1.17
C GLY A 103 -5.29 -26.70 1.31
N LYS A 104 -4.97 -27.51 0.31
CA LYS A 104 -3.76 -28.36 0.30
C LYS A 104 -2.89 -28.01 -0.90
N MET A 105 -1.64 -27.68 -0.64
CA MET A 105 -0.59 -27.45 -1.62
C MET A 105 0.56 -28.40 -1.36
N THR A 106 1.27 -28.78 -2.39
CA THR A 106 2.56 -29.45 -2.30
C THR A 106 3.64 -28.44 -1.95
N GLU A 107 4.79 -28.92 -1.49
CA GLU A 107 5.93 -28.07 -1.15
C GLU A 107 6.35 -27.17 -2.33
N MET A 108 6.44 -27.73 -3.53
CA MET A 108 6.78 -26.98 -4.74
C MET A 108 5.75 -25.90 -5.06
N GLU A 109 4.44 -26.22 -4.97
CA GLU A 109 3.36 -25.25 -5.18
C GLU A 109 3.41 -24.10 -4.16
N VAL A 110 3.80 -24.38 -2.91
CA VAL A 110 3.99 -23.33 -1.88
C VAL A 110 5.14 -22.41 -2.24
N PHE A 111 6.30 -22.93 -2.64
CA PHE A 111 7.44 -22.09 -3.03
C PHE A 111 7.14 -21.22 -4.26
N GLU A 112 6.50 -21.79 -5.28
CA GLU A 112 6.07 -21.04 -6.46
C GLU A 112 5.06 -19.93 -6.10
N CYS A 113 4.11 -20.23 -5.21
CA CYS A 113 3.14 -19.28 -4.72
C CYS A 113 3.79 -18.13 -3.95
N VAL A 114 4.74 -18.44 -3.05
CA VAL A 114 5.50 -17.40 -2.30
C VAL A 114 6.30 -16.52 -3.24
N ALA A 115 6.97 -17.11 -4.25
CA ALA A 115 7.73 -16.35 -5.23
C ALA A 115 6.83 -15.40 -6.04
N LEU A 116 5.70 -15.90 -6.54
CA LEU A 116 4.71 -15.12 -7.27
C LEU A 116 4.13 -13.98 -6.42
N CYS A 117 3.76 -14.27 -5.17
CA CYS A 117 3.24 -13.26 -4.24
C CYS A 117 4.31 -12.21 -3.88
N ARG A 118 5.59 -12.57 -3.81
CA ARG A 118 6.70 -11.64 -3.57
C ARG A 118 6.82 -10.62 -4.70
N ASP A 119 6.80 -11.10 -5.94
CA ASP A 119 6.91 -10.23 -7.11
C ASP A 119 5.71 -9.28 -7.23
N ALA A 120 4.51 -9.79 -6.93
CA ALA A 120 3.30 -8.99 -6.86
C ALA A 120 3.36 -7.93 -5.76
N ALA A 121 3.75 -8.30 -4.54
CA ALA A 121 3.88 -7.38 -3.41
C ALA A 121 4.93 -6.29 -3.70
N THR A 122 6.03 -6.63 -4.37
CA THR A 122 7.03 -5.65 -4.82
C THR A 122 6.44 -4.67 -5.83
N SER A 123 5.60 -5.15 -6.75
CA SER A 123 4.90 -4.28 -7.71
C SER A 123 3.90 -3.34 -7.02
N VAL A 124 3.17 -3.83 -6.01
CA VAL A 124 2.26 -3.02 -5.19
C VAL A 124 3.05 -1.94 -4.42
N CYS A 125 4.21 -2.29 -3.85
CA CYS A 125 5.07 -1.34 -3.16
C CYS A 125 5.51 -0.20 -4.08
N LYS A 126 5.99 -0.51 -5.27
CA LYS A 126 6.38 0.49 -6.28
C LYS A 126 5.21 1.39 -6.70
N TYR A 127 4.03 0.81 -6.85
CA TYR A 127 2.82 1.59 -7.15
C TYR A 127 2.48 2.56 -6.03
N PHE A 128 2.55 2.14 -4.78
CA PHE A 128 2.32 3.01 -3.62
C PHE A 128 3.32 4.15 -3.57
N ASP A 129 4.60 3.87 -3.78
CA ASP A 129 5.66 4.88 -3.83
C ASP A 129 5.38 5.95 -4.90
N GLN A 130 5.03 5.52 -6.11
CA GLN A 130 4.66 6.42 -7.20
C GLN A 130 3.46 7.32 -6.85
N VAL A 131 2.40 6.73 -6.30
CA VAL A 131 1.19 7.47 -5.92
C VAL A 131 1.46 8.47 -4.81
N LEU A 132 2.25 8.10 -3.80
CA LEU A 132 2.61 9.01 -2.71
C LEU A 132 3.49 10.15 -3.20
N THR A 133 4.48 9.87 -4.05
CA THR A 133 5.34 10.90 -4.65
C THR A 133 4.53 11.90 -5.48
N LEU A 134 3.55 11.43 -6.26
CA LEU A 134 2.65 12.32 -7.01
C LEU A 134 1.82 13.20 -6.08
N ARG A 135 1.28 12.62 -5.00
CA ARG A 135 0.50 13.35 -4.01
C ARG A 135 1.32 14.41 -3.27
N GLU A 136 2.56 14.10 -2.92
CA GLU A 136 3.48 15.06 -2.31
C GLU A 136 3.72 16.26 -3.22
N ARG A 137 3.99 16.03 -4.50
CA ARG A 137 4.17 17.09 -5.51
C ARG A 137 2.93 17.98 -5.65
N GLU A 138 1.74 17.36 -5.75
CA GLU A 138 0.48 18.12 -5.81
C GLU A 138 0.25 18.95 -4.54
N PHE A 139 0.63 18.43 -3.38
CA PHE A 139 0.53 19.12 -2.11
C PHE A 139 1.50 20.31 -2.06
N GLU A 140 2.75 20.11 -2.45
CA GLU A 140 3.77 21.16 -2.52
C GLU A 140 3.36 22.28 -3.48
N GLU A 141 2.87 21.96 -4.68
CA GLU A 141 2.37 22.96 -5.63
C GLU A 141 1.22 23.77 -5.05
N ARG A 142 0.26 23.10 -4.39
CA ARG A 142 -0.88 23.76 -3.74
C ARG A 142 -0.42 24.69 -2.61
N TYR A 143 0.56 24.26 -1.83
CA TYR A 143 1.13 25.06 -0.74
C TYR A 143 1.85 26.29 -1.28
N ARG A 144 2.66 26.13 -2.33
CA ARG A 144 3.35 27.22 -3.01
C ARG A 144 2.40 28.27 -3.55
N LEU A 145 1.33 27.85 -4.25
CA LEU A 145 0.30 28.76 -4.76
C LEU A 145 -0.44 29.51 -3.64
N THR A 146 -0.59 28.89 -2.48
CA THR A 146 -1.22 29.53 -1.31
C THR A 146 -0.28 30.57 -0.70
N ASP A 147 1.02 30.27 -0.62
CA ASP A 147 2.02 31.18 -0.07
C ASP A 147 2.21 32.42 -0.97
N GLU A 148 2.27 32.22 -2.29
CA GLU A 148 2.31 33.31 -3.28
C GLU A 148 1.07 34.23 -3.17
N LYS A 149 -0.13 33.67 -3.03
CA LYS A 149 -1.36 34.46 -2.83
C LYS A 149 -1.32 35.23 -1.52
N MET A 150 -0.80 34.62 -0.45
CA MET A 150 -0.66 35.29 0.84
C MET A 150 0.34 36.45 0.78
N GLN A 151 1.45 36.29 0.07
CA GLN A 151 2.43 37.35 -0.14
C GLN A 151 1.86 38.50 -0.99
N MET A 152 1.11 38.16 -2.05
CA MET A 152 0.40 39.19 -2.84
C MET A 152 -0.61 39.98 -2.00
N PHE A 153 -1.38 39.28 -1.16
CA PHE A 153 -2.34 39.94 -0.26
C PHE A 153 -1.66 40.86 0.74
N LYS A 154 -0.54 40.44 1.35
CA LYS A 154 0.25 41.29 2.25
C LYS A 154 0.74 42.57 1.54
N LYS A 155 1.35 42.45 0.35
CA LYS A 155 1.79 43.60 -0.46
C LYS A 155 0.64 44.56 -0.81
N MET A 156 -0.52 44.00 -1.13
CA MET A 156 -1.70 44.83 -1.42
C MET A 156 -2.17 45.59 -0.18
N MET A 157 -2.19 44.96 0.99
CA MET A 157 -2.56 45.62 2.25
C MET A 157 -1.58 46.70 2.66
N GLU A 158 -0.28 46.48 2.47
CA GLU A 158 0.78 47.49 2.71
C GLU A 158 0.59 48.72 1.82
N SER A 159 0.35 48.50 0.52
CA SER A 159 0.07 49.58 -0.43
C SER A 159 -1.17 50.42 -0.08
N ILE A 160 -2.24 49.78 0.40
CA ILE A 160 -3.44 50.46 0.88
C ILE A 160 -3.14 51.31 2.13
N ALA A 161 -2.37 50.70 3.09
CA ALA A 161 -2.01 51.42 4.32
C ALA A 161 -1.13 52.66 4.04
N GLU A 162 -0.21 52.60 3.08
CA GLU A 162 0.60 53.73 2.65
C GLU A 162 -0.25 54.84 2.02
N LYS A 163 -1.17 54.46 1.13
CA LYS A 163 -2.09 55.43 0.50
C LYS A 163 -3.01 56.11 1.53
N THR A 164 -3.44 55.40 2.54
CA THR A 164 -4.29 55.95 3.61
C THR A 164 -3.51 56.91 4.53
N LYS A 165 -2.19 56.71 4.70
CA LYS A 165 -1.32 57.64 5.44
C LYS A 165 -1.01 58.94 4.64
N ALA A 166 -0.98 58.86 3.30
CA ALA A 166 -0.68 59.99 2.43
C ALA A 166 -1.89 60.94 2.25
N VAL A 167 -3.08 60.54 2.67
CA VAL A 167 -4.33 61.35 2.58
C VAL A 167 -4.66 62.09 3.88
N LYS A 168 -3.86 61.87 4.92
CA LYS A 168 -3.90 62.60 6.19
C LYS A 168 -2.79 63.67 6.22
#